data_6391030202cd1df24444244b09f28a76
#
_entry.id   6391030202cd1df24444244b09f28a76
#
_cell.length_a   1.000
_cell.length_b   1.000
_cell.length_c   1.000
_cell.angle_alpha   90.00
_cell.angle_beta   90.00
_cell.angle_gamma   90.00
#
_symmetry.space_group_name_H-M   'P 1'
#
loop_
_entity.id
_entity.type
_entity.pdbx_description
1 polymer ?
#
loop_
_entity_poly.entity_id
_entity_poly.type
_entity_poly.pdbx_seq_one_letter_code
_entity_poly.pdbx_strand_id
1 'polypeptide(L)'
;GNHSLGQFLQKSKKIVLGMSLATTMSIALPSVSNAQASTASATTMTPTVTTAATSTAATSTTVSAGDDIQKFVAADFAGRQAMLNNWTGTSQSYDKLVELINKDELYRDDAGNVYTLENTDQLYSYPAHTLVSNWPSDLNQVTLNNALRSALTLGQTKAKLKSDDASERLKAVDILADNIATLDKKTVADIYANEKDSTVKAALAQLQARMDLQSGDEMIQIAALKTLASSNSPDVLADIEGMAKQTSHSPELKQALQTTQDKVKSRIKASEWTGHVFSGFSTASILLLAALGLAITYGLLGVINMAHGELIMIGAYTTYVVQSFFKSHLAGYVDWYMLAAIPLAFLV
;
A
#
# COMPACT_ATOMS: atom_id res chain seq x y z
N GLY A 1 -26.38 -30.51 7.83
CA GLY A 1 -25.99 -29.54 6.79
C GLY A 1 -24.53 -29.60 6.36
N ASN A 2 -23.70 -30.55 6.87
CA ASN A 2 -22.24 -30.53 6.65
C ASN A 2 -21.73 -31.36 5.46
N HIS A 3 -22.62 -31.87 4.61
CA HIS A 3 -22.21 -32.68 3.44
C HIS A 3 -22.07 -31.91 2.12
N SER A 4 -22.54 -30.64 2.03
CA SER A 4 -22.52 -29.90 0.78
C SER A 4 -21.24 -29.07 0.56
N LEU A 5 -20.55 -28.67 1.64
CA LEU A 5 -19.34 -27.85 1.55
C LEU A 5 -18.13 -28.64 1.04
N GLY A 6 -18.03 -29.92 1.41
CA GLY A 6 -16.94 -30.79 0.95
C GLY A 6 -17.00 -31.11 -0.55
N GLN A 7 -18.20 -31.21 -1.11
CA GLN A 7 -18.36 -31.47 -2.56
C GLN A 7 -18.12 -30.23 -3.42
N PHE A 8 -18.34 -29.02 -2.89
CA PHE A 8 -18.07 -27.76 -3.60
C PHE A 8 -16.57 -27.49 -3.72
N LEU A 9 -15.79 -27.80 -2.67
CA LEU A 9 -14.33 -27.64 -2.67
C LEU A 9 -13.62 -28.70 -3.54
N GLN A 10 -14.22 -29.87 -3.73
CA GLN A 10 -13.64 -30.89 -4.61
C GLN A 10 -13.90 -30.60 -6.11
N LYS A 11 -14.95 -29.84 -6.44
CA LYS A 11 -15.28 -29.46 -7.80
C LYS A 11 -14.44 -28.30 -8.33
N SER A 12 -14.01 -27.38 -7.46
CA SER A 12 -13.10 -26.29 -7.83
C SER A 12 -11.65 -26.78 -8.06
N LYS A 13 -11.18 -27.84 -7.39
CA LYS A 13 -9.86 -28.42 -7.65
C LYS A 13 -9.67 -29.00 -9.06
N LYS A 14 -10.74 -29.39 -9.75
CA LYS A 14 -10.65 -29.94 -11.12
C LYS A 14 -10.59 -28.90 -12.22
N ILE A 15 -11.01 -27.66 -11.94
CA ILE A 15 -10.99 -26.57 -12.94
C ILE A 15 -9.61 -25.86 -12.96
N VAL A 16 -8.89 -25.83 -11.84
CA VAL A 16 -7.55 -25.20 -11.77
C VAL A 16 -6.44 -26.10 -12.31
N LEU A 17 -6.64 -27.44 -12.33
CA LEU A 17 -5.62 -28.40 -12.78
C LEU A 17 -5.60 -28.59 -14.31
N GLY A 18 -6.53 -27.99 -15.05
CA GLY A 18 -6.64 -28.14 -16.51
C GLY A 18 -5.93 -27.06 -17.33
N MET A 19 -5.36 -26.02 -16.72
CA MET A 19 -4.71 -24.89 -17.44
C MET A 19 -3.21 -24.76 -17.23
N SER A 20 -2.53 -25.74 -16.64
CA SER A 20 -1.08 -25.72 -16.41
C SER A 20 -0.36 -26.84 -17.17
N LEU A 21 -0.56 -26.92 -18.45
CA LEU A 21 0.29 -27.76 -19.32
C LEU A 21 0.44 -27.13 -20.69
N ALA A 22 1.40 -26.24 -20.84
CA ALA A 22 2.16 -26.03 -22.05
C ALA A 22 3.15 -24.86 -21.86
N THR A 23 4.38 -25.21 -21.94
CA THR A 23 5.56 -24.49 -22.43
C THR A 23 6.67 -24.38 -21.39
N THR A 24 7.33 -25.51 -21.15
CA THR A 24 8.72 -25.52 -20.69
C THR A 24 9.62 -25.29 -21.90
N MET A 25 10.09 -24.06 -22.07
CA MET A 25 11.21 -23.77 -22.94
C MET A 25 12.47 -23.64 -22.09
N SER A 26 13.24 -24.74 -22.03
CA SER A 26 14.55 -24.79 -21.40
C SER A 26 15.52 -23.94 -22.20
N ILE A 27 15.98 -22.83 -21.64
CA ILE A 27 17.18 -22.12 -22.11
C ILE A 27 18.28 -22.44 -21.09
N ALA A 28 19.20 -23.28 -21.52
CA ALA A 28 20.44 -23.55 -20.80
C ALA A 28 21.37 -22.34 -20.93
N LEU A 29 21.80 -21.79 -19.82
CA LEU A 29 22.92 -20.84 -19.75
C LEU A 29 24.14 -21.56 -19.18
N PRO A 30 25.34 -21.35 -19.72
CA PRO A 30 26.55 -22.06 -19.27
C PRO A 30 27.06 -21.50 -17.92
N SER A 31 27.45 -22.43 -17.08
CA SER A 31 28.17 -22.21 -15.84
C SER A 31 29.60 -21.72 -16.13
N VAL A 32 29.99 -20.62 -15.54
CA VAL A 32 31.40 -20.25 -15.39
C VAL A 32 31.83 -20.55 -13.99
N SER A 33 32.61 -21.61 -13.85
CA SER A 33 33.38 -21.94 -12.69
C SER A 33 34.60 -21.01 -12.60
N ASN A 34 34.87 -20.43 -11.47
CA ASN A 34 36.23 -20.04 -11.13
C ASN A 34 36.53 -20.45 -9.71
N ALA A 35 37.55 -21.29 -9.63
CA ALA A 35 38.09 -21.94 -8.47
C ALA A 35 39.33 -21.18 -7.98
N GLN A 36 39.69 -21.52 -6.76
CA GLN A 36 41.03 -21.43 -6.13
C GLN A 36 41.36 -20.11 -5.45
N ALA A 37 42.02 -20.09 -4.33
CA ALA A 37 42.68 -21.08 -3.47
C ALA A 37 42.97 -20.41 -2.12
N SER A 38 42.87 -21.20 -1.04
CA SER A 38 43.96 -21.68 -0.21
C SER A 38 44.89 -20.60 0.39
N THR A 39 45.08 -20.50 1.67
CA THR A 39 45.93 -21.25 2.61
C THR A 39 45.78 -20.60 3.99
N ALA A 40 45.48 -21.37 4.99
CA ALA A 40 46.38 -21.97 5.97
C ALA A 40 46.90 -21.11 7.13
N SER A 41 46.55 -21.63 8.27
CA SER A 41 47.37 -21.90 9.49
C SER A 41 47.47 -20.77 10.49
N ALA A 42 47.08 -21.07 11.59
CA ALA A 42 47.54 -21.72 12.80
C ALA A 42 47.61 -20.80 14.04
N THR A 43 46.98 -21.25 15.05
CA THR A 43 47.55 -21.63 16.38
C THR A 43 47.60 -20.57 17.47
N THR A 44 46.84 -20.83 18.49
CA THR A 44 47.21 -21.00 19.91
C THR A 44 47.00 -19.82 20.88
N MET A 45 46.31 -20.23 21.92
CA MET A 45 46.44 -19.96 23.35
C MET A 45 45.54 -18.89 23.99
N THR A 46 44.68 -19.44 24.82
CA THR A 46 44.09 -18.89 26.05
C THR A 46 45.18 -18.40 27.05
N PRO A 47 44.93 -17.44 27.94
CA PRO A 47 44.26 -17.80 29.17
C PRO A 47 43.24 -16.79 29.74
N THR A 48 42.33 -17.33 30.50
CA THR A 48 41.43 -16.84 31.52
C THR A 48 41.97 -15.70 32.39
N VAL A 49 41.15 -14.64 32.55
CA VAL A 49 41.10 -13.88 33.82
C VAL A 49 39.67 -13.46 34.08
N THR A 50 39.15 -13.96 35.17
CA THR A 50 37.87 -13.62 35.82
C THR A 50 38.01 -12.23 36.45
N THR A 51 37.06 -11.32 36.10
CA THR A 51 36.74 -10.21 37.02
C THR A 51 35.24 -9.94 36.92
N ALA A 52 34.55 -10.18 38.01
CA ALA A 52 33.15 -9.87 38.21
C ALA A 52 32.97 -8.34 38.24
N ALA A 53 32.16 -7.82 37.34
CA ALA A 53 31.59 -6.48 37.48
C ALA A 53 30.07 -6.63 37.39
N THR A 54 29.44 -6.37 38.53
CA THR A 54 28.01 -6.26 38.71
C THR A 54 27.49 -5.11 37.84
N SER A 55 26.93 -5.42 36.69
CA SER A 55 26.22 -4.46 35.87
C SER A 55 24.72 -4.71 36.09
N THR A 56 24.09 -3.74 36.71
CA THR A 56 22.64 -3.63 36.83
C THR A 56 22.02 -3.66 35.41
N ALA A 57 21.55 -4.80 35.00
CA ALA A 57 20.85 -4.95 33.75
C ALA A 57 19.53 -4.18 33.85
N ALA A 58 19.43 -3.05 33.17
CA ALA A 58 18.16 -2.46 32.80
C ALA A 58 17.45 -3.50 31.92
N THR A 59 16.44 -4.11 32.49
CA THR A 59 15.55 -5.03 31.78
C THR A 59 14.79 -4.21 30.73
N SER A 60 15.36 -4.10 29.53
CA SER A 60 14.59 -3.71 28.36
C SER A 60 13.60 -4.83 28.11
N THR A 61 12.37 -4.64 28.53
CA THR A 61 11.24 -5.49 28.21
C THR A 61 11.03 -5.38 26.70
N THR A 62 11.68 -6.22 25.91
CA THR A 62 11.26 -6.49 24.53
C THR A 62 9.91 -7.15 24.60
N VAL A 63 8.85 -6.33 24.56
CA VAL A 63 7.49 -6.80 24.34
C VAL A 63 7.53 -7.56 23.01
N SER A 64 7.37 -8.89 23.08
CA SER A 64 7.41 -9.74 21.90
C SER A 64 6.27 -9.31 20.96
N ALA A 65 6.57 -9.13 19.67
CA ALA A 65 5.56 -8.79 18.65
C ALA A 65 4.38 -9.80 18.62
N GLY A 66 4.57 -10.99 19.17
CA GLY A 66 3.55 -12.02 19.34
C GLY A 66 2.47 -11.70 20.38
N ASP A 67 2.83 -10.99 21.43
CA ASP A 67 1.93 -10.67 22.55
C ASP A 67 0.78 -9.75 22.12
N ASP A 68 1.04 -8.80 21.20
CA ASP A 68 0.06 -7.82 20.74
C ASP A 68 -1.01 -8.47 19.83
N ILE A 69 -0.62 -9.40 18.96
CA ILE A 69 -1.55 -10.13 18.09
C ILE A 69 -2.40 -11.10 18.90
N GLN A 70 -1.85 -11.76 19.90
CA GLN A 70 -2.63 -12.60 20.81
C GLN A 70 -3.68 -11.79 21.59
N LYS A 71 -3.30 -10.64 22.13
CA LYS A 71 -4.23 -9.71 22.81
C LYS A 71 -5.34 -9.24 21.87
N PHE A 72 -4.99 -8.92 20.62
CA PHE A 72 -5.96 -8.51 19.61
C PHE A 72 -6.96 -9.61 19.30
N VAL A 73 -6.49 -10.84 19.13
CA VAL A 73 -7.36 -12.01 18.84
C VAL A 73 -8.27 -12.35 20.01
N ALA A 74 -7.77 -12.21 21.26
CA ALA A 74 -8.53 -12.48 22.48
C ALA A 74 -9.56 -11.40 22.79
N ALA A 75 -9.37 -10.16 22.30
CA ALA A 75 -10.26 -9.03 22.58
C ALA A 75 -11.64 -9.20 21.89
N ASP A 76 -12.66 -8.63 22.51
CA ASP A 76 -13.98 -8.44 21.90
C ASP A 76 -13.95 -7.37 20.79
N PHE A 77 -15.09 -7.13 20.16
CA PHE A 77 -15.19 -6.17 19.06
C PHE A 77 -14.71 -4.76 19.47
N ALA A 78 -15.16 -4.25 20.61
CA ALA A 78 -14.81 -2.92 21.09
C ALA A 78 -13.32 -2.85 21.46
N GLY A 79 -12.78 -3.89 22.09
CA GLY A 79 -11.36 -4.00 22.41
C GLY A 79 -10.47 -4.05 21.16
N ARG A 80 -10.85 -4.82 20.15
CA ARG A 80 -10.14 -4.85 18.85
C ARG A 80 -10.12 -3.49 18.18
N GLN A 81 -11.26 -2.79 18.16
CA GLN A 81 -11.35 -1.45 17.58
C GLN A 81 -10.49 -0.44 18.35
N ALA A 82 -10.51 -0.49 19.69
CA ALA A 82 -9.66 0.37 20.52
C ALA A 82 -8.17 0.09 20.30
N MET A 83 -7.77 -1.18 20.18
CA MET A 83 -6.39 -1.55 19.89
C MET A 83 -5.93 -1.08 18.52
N LEU A 84 -6.74 -1.20 17.47
CA LEU A 84 -6.41 -0.73 16.12
C LEU A 84 -6.29 0.80 16.07
N ASN A 85 -7.13 1.52 16.80
CA ASN A 85 -7.08 2.97 16.85
C ASN A 85 -5.85 3.51 17.62
N ASN A 86 -5.42 2.79 18.66
CA ASN A 86 -4.32 3.14 19.55
C ASN A 86 -3.36 1.96 19.69
N TRP A 87 -2.72 1.56 18.58
CA TRP A 87 -1.78 0.46 18.60
C TRP A 87 -0.55 0.80 19.45
N THR A 88 -0.33 0.02 20.50
CA THR A 88 0.79 0.18 21.42
C THR A 88 1.99 -0.71 21.08
N GLY A 89 1.80 -1.66 20.17
CA GLY A 89 2.85 -2.56 19.70
C GLY A 89 3.80 -1.90 18.70
N THR A 90 4.75 -2.69 18.23
CA THR A 90 5.72 -2.26 17.21
C THR A 90 5.06 -2.11 15.84
N SER A 91 5.65 -1.31 14.94
CA SER A 91 5.19 -1.22 13.54
C SER A 91 5.22 -2.59 12.87
N GLN A 92 6.25 -3.40 13.16
CA GLN A 92 6.37 -4.77 12.62
C GLN A 92 5.24 -5.70 13.06
N SER A 93 4.81 -5.62 14.34
CA SER A 93 3.68 -6.43 14.82
C SER A 93 2.38 -6.01 14.17
N TYR A 94 2.22 -4.71 13.88
CA TYR A 94 1.06 -4.20 13.17
C TYR A 94 1.04 -4.67 11.71
N ASP A 95 2.14 -4.53 10.99
CA ASP A 95 2.26 -4.97 9.60
C ASP A 95 2.05 -6.47 9.47
N LYS A 96 2.55 -7.27 10.45
CA LYS A 96 2.31 -8.71 10.50
C LYS A 96 0.84 -9.04 10.73
N LEU A 97 0.15 -8.32 11.62
CA LEU A 97 -1.29 -8.47 11.82
C LEU A 97 -2.07 -8.19 10.53
N VAL A 98 -1.73 -7.10 9.84
CA VAL A 98 -2.34 -6.72 8.55
C VAL A 98 -2.10 -7.79 7.50
N GLU A 99 -0.89 -8.33 7.40
CA GLU A 99 -0.53 -9.40 6.48
C GLU A 99 -1.37 -10.66 6.73
N LEU A 100 -1.40 -11.14 7.98
CA LEU A 100 -2.13 -12.36 8.36
C LEU A 100 -3.64 -12.24 8.11
N ILE A 101 -4.21 -11.07 8.38
CA ILE A 101 -5.63 -10.82 8.13
C ILE A 101 -5.94 -10.74 6.63
N ASN A 102 -5.11 -10.05 5.85
CA ASN A 102 -5.33 -9.91 4.40
C ASN A 102 -5.15 -11.21 3.62
N LYS A 103 -4.33 -12.13 4.14
CA LYS A 103 -4.13 -13.47 3.57
C LYS A 103 -5.13 -14.50 4.10
N ASP A 104 -6.00 -14.12 5.04
CA ASP A 104 -6.92 -15.03 5.73
C ASP A 104 -6.19 -16.19 6.46
N GLU A 105 -4.97 -15.94 6.94
CA GLU A 105 -4.08 -16.91 7.56
C GLU A 105 -4.17 -16.92 9.09
N LEU A 106 -5.00 -16.11 9.72
CA LEU A 106 -5.10 -15.99 11.18
C LEU A 106 -6.29 -16.79 11.73
N TYR A 107 -6.00 -17.71 12.65
CA TYR A 107 -6.98 -18.61 13.26
C TYR A 107 -6.87 -18.61 14.78
N ARG A 108 -7.95 -18.99 15.44
CA ARG A 108 -7.99 -19.23 16.90
C ARG A 108 -8.82 -20.47 17.23
N ASP A 109 -8.52 -21.12 18.34
CA ASP A 109 -9.38 -22.12 18.96
C ASP A 109 -10.29 -21.50 20.04
N ASP A 110 -11.21 -22.29 20.59
CA ASP A 110 -12.12 -21.86 21.65
C ASP A 110 -11.39 -21.62 22.99
N ALA A 111 -10.20 -22.20 23.18
CA ALA A 111 -9.32 -21.96 24.31
C ALA A 111 -8.58 -20.61 24.23
N GLY A 112 -8.64 -19.94 23.08
CA GLY A 112 -7.99 -18.64 22.85
C GLY A 112 -6.55 -18.73 22.33
N ASN A 113 -6.06 -19.92 21.98
CA ASN A 113 -4.76 -20.05 21.33
C ASN A 113 -4.84 -19.55 19.89
N VAL A 114 -3.76 -18.92 19.44
CA VAL A 114 -3.67 -18.31 18.11
C VAL A 114 -2.80 -19.18 17.20
N TYR A 115 -3.24 -19.31 15.97
CA TYR A 115 -2.57 -20.10 14.94
C TYR A 115 -2.46 -19.33 13.64
N THR A 116 -1.43 -19.64 12.85
CA THR A 116 -1.26 -19.14 11.49
C THR A 116 -1.28 -20.31 10.50
N LEU A 117 -2.03 -20.16 9.41
CA LEU A 117 -2.13 -21.16 8.36
C LEU A 117 -1.22 -20.75 7.20
N GLU A 118 -0.20 -21.56 6.92
CA GLU A 118 0.70 -21.32 5.80
C GLU A 118 0.45 -22.34 4.69
N ASN A 119 0.57 -21.90 3.45
CA ASN A 119 0.42 -22.74 2.24
C ASN A 119 -0.89 -23.56 2.20
N THR A 120 -1.94 -23.12 2.89
CA THR A 120 -3.27 -23.78 2.95
C THR A 120 -3.34 -25.15 3.63
N ASP A 121 -2.23 -25.72 4.09
CA ASP A 121 -2.16 -27.08 4.66
C ASP A 121 -1.23 -27.22 5.88
N GLN A 122 -0.54 -26.17 6.28
CA GLN A 122 0.38 -26.19 7.42
C GLN A 122 -0.08 -25.20 8.49
N LEU A 123 -0.48 -25.73 9.64
CA LEU A 123 -0.91 -24.94 10.78
C LEU A 123 0.25 -24.77 11.77
N TYR A 124 0.54 -23.53 12.12
CA TYR A 124 1.57 -23.19 13.09
C TYR A 124 0.98 -22.51 14.31
N SER A 125 1.49 -22.79 15.49
CA SER A 125 1.14 -22.05 16.70
C SER A 125 1.77 -20.66 16.67
N TYR A 126 1.04 -19.66 17.12
CA TYR A 126 1.53 -18.28 17.17
C TYR A 126 1.69 -17.83 18.64
N PRO A 127 2.79 -17.19 19.06
CA PRO A 127 3.92 -16.68 18.26
C PRO A 127 5.08 -17.68 18.08
N ALA A 128 5.01 -18.86 18.69
CA ALA A 128 6.14 -19.81 18.72
C ALA A 128 6.51 -20.39 17.36
N HIS A 129 5.63 -20.28 16.35
CA HIS A 129 5.80 -20.81 15.00
C HIS A 129 6.18 -22.30 14.98
N THR A 130 5.50 -23.10 15.82
CA THR A 130 5.68 -24.55 15.87
C THR A 130 4.59 -25.25 15.07
N LEU A 131 4.98 -26.21 14.22
CA LEU A 131 4.04 -26.98 13.40
C LEU A 131 3.08 -27.77 14.28
N VAL A 132 1.79 -27.62 14.04
CA VAL A 132 0.73 -28.37 14.77
C VAL A 132 0.30 -29.57 13.94
N SER A 133 0.72 -30.74 14.36
CA SER A 133 0.40 -32.01 13.66
C SER A 133 -1.07 -32.42 13.82
N ASN A 134 -1.68 -32.13 14.99
CA ASN A 134 -3.08 -32.41 15.25
C ASN A 134 -3.86 -31.09 15.29
N TRP A 135 -4.65 -30.83 14.27
CA TRP A 135 -5.46 -29.63 14.18
C TRP A 135 -6.57 -29.62 15.22
N PRO A 136 -6.79 -28.54 15.96
CA PRO A 136 -7.95 -28.37 16.81
C PRO A 136 -9.24 -28.51 16.01
N SER A 137 -10.22 -29.23 16.58
CA SER A 137 -11.53 -29.44 15.93
C SER A 137 -12.40 -28.19 15.94
N ASP A 138 -12.08 -27.22 16.80
CA ASP A 138 -12.76 -25.95 17.07
C ASP A 138 -12.02 -24.74 16.50
N LEU A 139 -11.22 -24.96 15.46
CA LEU A 139 -10.44 -23.91 14.80
C LEU A 139 -11.35 -22.94 14.05
N ASN A 140 -11.33 -21.66 14.44
CA ASN A 140 -12.12 -20.60 13.86
C ASN A 140 -11.22 -19.54 13.22
N GLN A 141 -11.52 -19.13 11.99
CA GLN A 141 -10.81 -18.04 11.32
C GLN A 141 -11.13 -16.70 11.98
N VAL A 142 -10.12 -15.88 12.21
CA VAL A 142 -10.28 -14.51 12.72
C VAL A 142 -10.69 -13.59 11.59
N THR A 143 -12.00 -13.36 11.46
CA THR A 143 -12.53 -12.45 10.44
C THR A 143 -12.78 -11.07 11.01
N LEU A 144 -12.61 -10.04 10.19
CA LEU A 144 -12.93 -8.66 10.52
C LEU A 144 -14.17 -8.21 9.76
N ASN A 145 -15.06 -7.52 10.48
CA ASN A 145 -16.13 -6.77 9.82
C ASN A 145 -15.60 -5.49 9.15
N ASN A 146 -16.44 -4.81 8.38
CA ASN A 146 -16.03 -3.60 7.65
C ASN A 146 -15.50 -2.48 8.57
N ALA A 147 -16.08 -2.32 9.77
CA ALA A 147 -15.63 -1.31 10.73
C ALA A 147 -14.20 -1.58 11.24
N LEU A 148 -13.91 -2.84 11.58
CA LEU A 148 -12.55 -3.24 12.00
C LEU A 148 -11.55 -3.20 10.84
N ARG A 149 -11.96 -3.52 9.60
CA ARG A 149 -11.11 -3.38 8.41
C ARG A 149 -10.75 -1.92 8.17
N SER A 150 -11.70 -1.01 8.30
CA SER A 150 -11.45 0.43 8.20
C SER A 150 -10.51 0.92 9.31
N ALA A 151 -10.72 0.47 10.56
CA ALA A 151 -9.84 0.79 11.67
C ALA A 151 -8.41 0.24 11.47
N LEU A 152 -8.28 -0.96 10.91
CA LEU A 152 -6.99 -1.57 10.58
C LEU A 152 -6.24 -0.74 9.53
N THR A 153 -6.92 -0.35 8.44
CA THR A 153 -6.34 0.50 7.39
C THR A 153 -5.91 1.86 7.94
N LEU A 154 -6.75 2.48 8.78
CA LEU A 154 -6.44 3.76 9.40
C LEU A 154 -5.24 3.67 10.35
N GLY A 155 -5.15 2.63 11.16
CA GLY A 155 -4.02 2.38 12.04
C GLY A 155 -2.72 2.16 11.28
N GLN A 156 -2.75 1.39 10.19
CA GLN A 156 -1.60 1.20 9.30
C GLN A 156 -1.16 2.52 8.67
N THR A 157 -2.12 3.35 8.25
CA THR A 157 -1.83 4.67 7.68
C THR A 157 -1.17 5.58 8.70
N LYS A 158 -1.67 5.60 9.95
CA LYS A 158 -1.04 6.35 11.05
C LYS A 158 0.40 5.87 11.34
N ALA A 159 0.66 4.56 11.26
CA ALA A 159 2.01 4.03 11.42
C ALA A 159 2.95 4.50 10.29
N LYS A 160 2.46 4.56 9.04
CA LYS A 160 3.23 5.05 7.88
C LYS A 160 3.59 6.53 7.95
N LEU A 161 2.87 7.35 8.73
CA LEU A 161 3.29 8.74 8.98
C LEU A 161 4.63 8.86 9.73
N LYS A 162 5.10 7.77 10.33
CA LYS A 162 6.41 7.70 10.99
C LYS A 162 7.50 7.05 10.12
N SER A 163 7.20 6.70 8.87
CA SER A 163 8.17 6.14 7.93
C SER A 163 9.31 7.13 7.65
N ASP A 164 10.50 6.61 7.43
CA ASP A 164 11.66 7.43 7.00
C ASP A 164 11.48 7.96 5.57
N ASP A 165 10.67 7.27 4.74
CA ASP A 165 10.38 7.66 3.36
C ASP A 165 9.30 8.76 3.30
N ALA A 166 9.66 9.94 2.79
CA ALA A 166 8.74 11.06 2.60
C ALA A 166 7.57 10.73 1.65
N SER A 167 7.80 9.88 0.64
CA SER A 167 6.74 9.47 -0.30
C SER A 167 5.67 8.61 0.39
N GLU A 168 6.09 7.73 1.29
CA GLU A 168 5.14 6.94 2.10
C GLU A 168 4.37 7.82 3.09
N ARG A 169 5.06 8.77 3.74
CA ARG A 169 4.38 9.72 4.63
C ARG A 169 3.37 10.58 3.88
N LEU A 170 3.70 11.05 2.66
CA LEU A 170 2.78 11.83 1.83
C LEU A 170 1.53 11.02 1.46
N LYS A 171 1.70 9.78 1.00
CA LYS A 171 0.57 8.87 0.71
C LYS A 171 -0.30 8.62 1.95
N ALA A 172 0.33 8.51 3.12
CA ALA A 172 -0.40 8.37 4.37
C ALA A 172 -1.24 9.61 4.71
N VAL A 173 -0.72 10.82 4.49
CA VAL A 173 -1.48 12.07 4.66
C VAL A 173 -2.68 12.11 3.72
N ASP A 174 -2.53 11.72 2.45
CA ASP A 174 -3.63 11.68 1.47
C ASP A 174 -4.76 10.74 1.92
N ILE A 175 -4.42 9.53 2.37
CA ILE A 175 -5.41 8.56 2.89
C ILE A 175 -6.11 9.09 4.15
N LEU A 176 -5.37 9.79 5.03
CA LEU A 176 -5.95 10.40 6.24
C LEU A 176 -6.86 11.57 5.91
N ALA A 177 -6.59 12.29 4.83
CA ALA A 177 -7.42 13.39 4.38
C ALA A 177 -8.84 12.95 3.98
N ASP A 178 -9.00 11.69 3.54
CA ASP A 178 -10.32 11.09 3.26
C ASP A 178 -11.07 10.67 4.54
N ASN A 179 -10.38 10.60 5.68
CA ASN A 179 -10.90 10.10 6.95
C ASN A 179 -10.78 11.12 8.09
N ILE A 180 -10.89 12.40 7.81
CA ILE A 180 -10.66 13.52 8.75
C ILE A 180 -11.45 13.38 10.05
N ALA A 181 -12.71 12.93 10.01
CA ALA A 181 -13.58 12.80 11.16
C ALA A 181 -13.04 11.83 12.24
N THR A 182 -12.11 10.95 11.89
CA THR A 182 -11.52 9.95 12.78
C THR A 182 -10.16 10.38 13.35
N LEU A 183 -9.68 11.58 12.95
CA LEU A 183 -8.38 12.08 13.35
C LEU A 183 -8.45 12.96 14.59
N ASP A 184 -7.47 12.77 15.47
CA ASP A 184 -7.25 13.69 16.58
C ASP A 184 -6.38 14.87 16.12
N LYS A 185 -6.90 16.09 16.32
CA LYS A 185 -6.23 17.33 15.93
C LYS A 185 -4.85 17.48 16.58
N LYS A 186 -4.70 17.06 17.84
CA LYS A 186 -3.43 17.11 18.54
C LYS A 186 -2.38 16.21 17.88
N THR A 187 -2.76 14.99 17.54
CA THR A 187 -1.88 14.03 16.86
C THR A 187 -1.38 14.59 15.53
N VAL A 188 -2.26 15.20 14.73
CA VAL A 188 -1.87 15.82 13.44
C VAL A 188 -0.94 17.01 13.67
N ALA A 189 -1.20 17.84 14.68
CA ALA A 189 -0.35 18.97 15.03
C ALA A 189 1.05 18.54 15.48
N ASP A 190 1.16 17.47 16.28
CA ASP A 190 2.44 16.92 16.73
C ASP A 190 3.26 16.37 15.56
N ILE A 191 2.61 15.69 14.60
CA ILE A 191 3.28 15.20 13.39
C ILE A 191 3.74 16.37 12.52
N TYR A 192 2.89 17.37 12.32
CA TYR A 192 3.24 18.58 11.56
C TYR A 192 4.45 19.32 12.14
N ALA A 193 4.51 19.44 13.46
CA ALA A 193 5.62 20.13 14.15
C ALA A 193 6.96 19.42 13.93
N ASN A 194 6.96 18.09 13.83
CA ASN A 194 8.16 17.26 13.68
C ASN A 194 8.52 16.94 12.23
N GLU A 195 7.64 17.26 11.25
CA GLU A 195 7.87 16.96 9.84
C GLU A 195 8.95 17.88 9.25
N LYS A 196 9.92 17.26 8.55
CA LYS A 196 11.05 17.93 7.94
C LYS A 196 10.89 18.15 6.43
N ASP A 197 10.18 17.24 5.77
CA ASP A 197 9.94 17.36 4.33
C ASP A 197 8.91 18.45 4.04
N SER A 198 9.25 19.37 3.15
CA SER A 198 8.40 20.52 2.81
C SER A 198 7.08 20.14 2.15
N THR A 199 7.08 19.07 1.34
CA THR A 199 5.89 18.60 0.61
C THR A 199 4.91 17.93 1.57
N VAL A 200 5.42 17.03 2.43
CA VAL A 200 4.62 16.37 3.46
C VAL A 200 4.09 17.41 4.46
N LYS A 201 4.93 18.37 4.84
CA LYS A 201 4.52 19.46 5.75
C LYS A 201 3.41 20.32 5.16
N ALA A 202 3.48 20.64 3.87
CA ALA A 202 2.41 21.36 3.18
C ALA A 202 1.10 20.58 3.12
N ALA A 203 1.17 19.27 2.88
CA ALA A 203 -0.01 18.38 2.90
C ALA A 203 -0.62 18.28 4.30
N LEU A 204 0.20 18.15 5.34
CA LEU A 204 -0.26 18.17 6.74
C LEU A 204 -0.88 19.52 7.13
N ALA A 205 -0.34 20.64 6.65
CA ALA A 205 -0.93 21.95 6.87
C ALA A 205 -2.33 22.06 6.24
N GLN A 206 -2.53 21.50 5.04
CA GLN A 206 -3.85 21.43 4.41
C GLN A 206 -4.81 20.52 5.20
N LEU A 207 -4.33 19.38 5.69
CA LEU A 207 -5.12 18.47 6.54
C LEU A 207 -5.56 19.17 7.83
N GLN A 208 -4.66 19.86 8.52
CA GLN A 208 -5.01 20.67 9.70
C GLN A 208 -6.02 21.76 9.37
N ALA A 209 -5.83 22.48 8.27
CA ALA A 209 -6.74 23.53 7.86
C ALA A 209 -8.14 22.98 7.53
N ARG A 210 -8.26 21.78 6.94
CA ARG A 210 -9.57 21.13 6.76
C ARG A 210 -10.23 20.79 8.10
N MET A 211 -9.46 20.33 9.09
CA MET A 211 -9.98 20.10 10.47
C MET A 211 -10.40 21.43 11.11
N ASP A 212 -9.67 22.50 10.87
CA ASP A 212 -9.94 23.85 11.41
C ASP A 212 -11.20 24.49 10.82
N LEU A 213 -11.61 24.12 9.59
CA LEU A 213 -12.90 24.53 9.02
C LEU A 213 -14.09 24.09 9.87
N GLN A 214 -13.96 22.97 10.61
CA GLN A 214 -15.00 22.45 11.48
C GLN A 214 -15.00 23.11 12.88
N SER A 215 -14.11 24.05 13.14
CA SER A 215 -14.06 24.81 14.37
C SER A 215 -15.29 25.71 14.52
N GLY A 216 -15.74 25.96 15.75
CA GLY A 216 -16.77 26.97 16.04
C GLY A 216 -16.25 28.41 16.03
N ASP A 217 -14.95 28.63 15.81
CA ASP A 217 -14.31 29.94 15.82
C ASP A 217 -14.07 30.45 14.38
N GLU A 218 -14.74 31.54 13.99
CA GLU A 218 -14.62 32.12 12.65
C GLU A 218 -13.21 32.62 12.32
N MET A 219 -12.43 33.07 13.29
CA MET A 219 -11.05 33.51 13.03
C MET A 219 -10.17 32.31 12.64
N ILE A 220 -10.36 31.17 13.29
CA ILE A 220 -9.66 29.92 12.92
C ILE A 220 -10.11 29.47 11.54
N GLN A 221 -11.40 29.54 11.24
CA GLN A 221 -11.94 29.17 9.92
C GLN A 221 -11.38 30.05 8.80
N ILE A 222 -11.28 31.38 9.01
CA ILE A 222 -10.69 32.31 8.02
C ILE A 222 -9.20 32.00 7.81
N ALA A 223 -8.45 31.70 8.87
CA ALA A 223 -7.04 31.29 8.77
C ALA A 223 -6.89 29.98 7.99
N ALA A 224 -7.75 29.02 8.25
CA ALA A 224 -7.82 27.74 7.54
C ALA A 224 -8.11 27.93 6.05
N LEU A 225 -9.07 28.78 5.68
CA LEU A 225 -9.39 29.11 4.30
C LEU A 225 -8.21 29.73 3.54
N LYS A 226 -7.41 30.58 4.19
CA LYS A 226 -6.18 31.12 3.58
C LYS A 226 -5.17 30.01 3.23
N THR A 227 -5.01 29.01 4.10
CA THR A 227 -4.13 27.87 3.84
C THR A 227 -4.68 27.01 2.71
N LEU A 228 -5.99 26.72 2.72
CA LEU A 228 -6.67 25.91 1.71
C LEU A 228 -6.79 26.57 0.34
N ALA A 229 -6.62 27.90 0.23
CA ALA A 229 -6.61 28.60 -1.04
C ALA A 229 -5.50 28.14 -2.00
N SER A 230 -4.47 27.45 -1.49
CA SER A 230 -3.41 26.84 -2.30
C SER A 230 -3.74 25.42 -2.78
N SER A 231 -4.82 24.83 -2.32
CA SER A 231 -5.23 23.47 -2.68
C SER A 231 -5.76 23.38 -4.11
N ASN A 232 -5.59 22.20 -4.71
CA ASN A 232 -6.21 21.77 -5.96
C ASN A 232 -7.09 20.52 -5.77
N SER A 233 -7.42 20.16 -4.49
CA SER A 233 -8.23 18.99 -4.18
C SER A 233 -9.72 19.30 -4.35
N PRO A 234 -10.47 18.43 -5.07
CA PRO A 234 -11.93 18.51 -5.16
C PRO A 234 -12.62 18.39 -3.79
N ASP A 235 -12.05 17.61 -2.86
CA ASP A 235 -12.61 17.41 -1.51
C ASP A 235 -12.57 18.69 -0.69
N VAL A 236 -11.46 19.44 -0.79
CA VAL A 236 -11.34 20.77 -0.18
C VAL A 236 -12.40 21.73 -0.73
N LEU A 237 -12.67 21.66 -2.04
CA LEU A 237 -13.73 22.45 -2.65
C LEU A 237 -15.10 22.06 -2.10
N ALA A 238 -15.37 20.77 -1.96
CA ALA A 238 -16.62 20.25 -1.40
C ALA A 238 -16.83 20.68 0.06
N ASP A 239 -15.77 20.66 0.88
CA ASP A 239 -15.81 21.13 2.27
C ASP A 239 -16.16 22.64 2.33
N ILE A 240 -15.52 23.46 1.48
CA ILE A 240 -15.77 24.91 1.38
C ILE A 240 -17.20 25.16 0.91
N GLU A 241 -17.69 24.46 -0.11
CA GLU A 241 -19.06 24.58 -0.62
C GLU A 241 -20.10 24.13 0.41
N GLY A 242 -19.81 23.07 1.16
CA GLY A 242 -20.65 22.61 2.27
C GLY A 242 -20.81 23.70 3.33
N MET A 243 -19.70 24.34 3.71
CA MET A 243 -19.68 25.42 4.69
C MET A 243 -20.39 26.68 4.16
N ALA A 244 -20.19 27.04 2.89
CA ALA A 244 -20.82 28.22 2.27
C ALA A 244 -22.37 28.14 2.19
N LYS A 245 -22.94 26.94 2.27
CA LYS A 245 -24.41 26.74 2.33
C LYS A 245 -25.03 27.12 3.66
N GLN A 246 -24.24 27.23 4.71
CA GLN A 246 -24.73 27.67 6.02
C GLN A 246 -24.99 29.19 6.00
N THR A 247 -26.14 29.61 6.52
CA THR A 247 -26.60 31.01 6.39
C THR A 247 -26.10 31.94 7.50
N SER A 248 -25.58 31.39 8.60
CA SER A 248 -25.26 32.15 9.83
C SER A 248 -23.79 32.60 9.93
N HIS A 249 -23.12 32.87 8.82
CA HIS A 249 -21.74 33.34 8.79
C HIS A 249 -21.64 34.87 8.78
N SER A 250 -20.58 35.41 9.38
CA SER A 250 -20.23 36.83 9.28
C SER A 250 -19.94 37.25 7.83
N PRO A 251 -20.06 38.56 7.49
CA PRO A 251 -19.68 39.05 6.16
C PRO A 251 -18.23 38.71 5.80
N GLU A 252 -17.32 38.81 6.75
CA GLU A 252 -15.89 38.51 6.59
C GLU A 252 -15.66 37.05 6.21
N LEU A 253 -16.32 36.10 6.90
CA LEU A 253 -16.20 34.69 6.61
C LEU A 253 -16.82 34.34 5.26
N LYS A 254 -17.97 34.95 4.90
CA LYS A 254 -18.59 34.77 3.58
C LYS A 254 -17.67 35.22 2.46
N GLN A 255 -17.02 36.37 2.61
CA GLN A 255 -16.05 36.87 1.63
C GLN A 255 -14.82 35.96 1.52
N ALA A 256 -14.30 35.44 2.67
CA ALA A 256 -13.19 34.51 2.68
C ALA A 256 -13.54 33.19 1.99
N LEU A 257 -14.74 32.63 2.24
CA LEU A 257 -15.27 31.43 1.59
C LEU A 257 -15.34 31.63 0.07
N GLN A 258 -15.95 32.71 -0.39
CA GLN A 258 -16.12 33.00 -1.81
C GLN A 258 -14.77 33.14 -2.53
N THR A 259 -13.86 33.95 -1.95
CA THR A 259 -12.51 34.15 -2.49
C THR A 259 -11.71 32.83 -2.56
N THR A 260 -11.82 31.99 -1.52
CA THR A 260 -11.10 30.71 -1.47
C THR A 260 -11.71 29.71 -2.45
N GLN A 261 -13.03 29.65 -2.54
CA GLN A 261 -13.74 28.81 -3.50
C GLN A 261 -13.31 29.12 -4.95
N ASP A 262 -13.26 30.40 -5.33
CA ASP A 262 -12.85 30.81 -6.68
C ASP A 262 -11.39 30.42 -6.96
N LYS A 263 -10.50 30.60 -5.99
CA LYS A 263 -9.09 30.22 -6.12
C LYS A 263 -8.93 28.70 -6.28
N VAL A 264 -9.59 27.91 -5.44
CA VAL A 264 -9.53 26.44 -5.50
C VAL A 264 -10.13 25.94 -6.82
N LYS A 265 -11.29 26.45 -7.24
CA LYS A 265 -11.91 26.12 -8.54
C LYS A 265 -10.98 26.41 -9.72
N SER A 266 -10.31 27.57 -9.72
CA SER A 266 -9.39 27.91 -10.80
C SER A 266 -8.16 27.01 -10.83
N ARG A 267 -7.66 26.58 -9.67
CA ARG A 267 -6.54 25.64 -9.57
C ARG A 267 -6.90 24.23 -10.02
N ILE A 268 -8.08 23.74 -9.63
CA ILE A 268 -8.60 22.44 -10.09
C ILE A 268 -8.72 22.46 -11.62
N LYS A 269 -9.36 23.50 -12.21
CA LYS A 269 -9.46 23.64 -13.67
C LYS A 269 -8.10 23.69 -14.35
N ALA A 270 -7.12 24.40 -13.79
CA ALA A 270 -5.76 24.45 -14.33
C ALA A 270 -5.08 23.07 -14.27
N SER A 271 -5.26 22.33 -13.19
CA SER A 271 -4.72 20.96 -13.04
C SER A 271 -5.38 19.98 -14.03
N GLU A 272 -6.70 20.03 -14.17
CA GLU A 272 -7.45 19.24 -15.14
C GLU A 272 -7.01 19.54 -16.58
N TRP A 273 -6.87 20.83 -16.91
CA TRP A 273 -6.42 21.24 -18.24
C TRP A 273 -5.01 20.71 -18.56
N THR A 274 -4.10 20.79 -17.59
CA THR A 274 -2.75 20.23 -17.73
C THR A 274 -2.81 18.71 -17.96
N GLY A 275 -3.67 18.00 -17.21
CA GLY A 275 -3.92 16.57 -17.40
C GLY A 275 -4.47 16.24 -18.80
N HIS A 276 -5.43 17.03 -19.29
CA HIS A 276 -5.99 16.86 -20.64
C HIS A 276 -4.96 17.11 -21.74
N VAL A 277 -4.13 18.14 -21.61
CA VAL A 277 -3.04 18.41 -22.56
C VAL A 277 -2.05 17.27 -22.59
N PHE A 278 -1.61 16.79 -21.42
CA PHE A 278 -0.68 15.65 -21.33
C PHE A 278 -1.28 14.36 -21.92
N SER A 279 -2.53 14.05 -21.60
CA SER A 279 -3.25 12.90 -22.13
C SER A 279 -3.43 13.00 -23.65
N GLY A 280 -3.81 14.18 -24.14
CA GLY A 280 -3.95 14.45 -25.56
C GLY A 280 -2.62 14.28 -26.31
N PHE A 281 -1.53 14.80 -25.77
CA PHE A 281 -0.19 14.64 -26.36
C PHE A 281 0.26 13.18 -26.37
N SER A 282 0.02 12.44 -25.28
CA SER A 282 0.30 11.00 -25.19
C SER A 282 -0.48 10.20 -26.25
N THR A 283 -1.78 10.44 -26.35
CA THR A 283 -2.63 9.80 -27.36
C THR A 283 -2.20 10.14 -28.78
N ALA A 284 -1.90 11.41 -29.05
CA ALA A 284 -1.41 11.87 -30.34
C ALA A 284 -0.07 11.19 -30.72
N SER A 285 0.82 11.02 -29.78
CA SER A 285 2.10 10.29 -29.99
C SER A 285 1.89 8.82 -30.38
N ILE A 286 0.96 8.15 -29.71
CA ILE A 286 0.60 6.74 -30.04
C ILE A 286 0.02 6.66 -31.46
N LEU A 287 -0.91 7.56 -31.80
CA LEU A 287 -1.52 7.61 -33.14
C LEU A 287 -0.49 7.95 -34.22
N LEU A 288 0.45 8.86 -33.94
CA LEU A 288 1.55 9.21 -34.84
C LEU A 288 2.45 8.00 -35.11
N LEU A 289 2.84 7.25 -34.07
CA LEU A 289 3.66 6.05 -34.23
C LEU A 289 2.93 4.97 -35.03
N ALA A 290 1.63 4.77 -34.79
CA ALA A 290 0.80 3.84 -35.55
C ALA A 290 0.71 4.26 -37.03
N ALA A 291 0.49 5.55 -37.30
CA ALA A 291 0.42 6.10 -38.63
C ALA A 291 1.79 5.99 -39.39
N LEU A 292 2.90 6.25 -38.71
CA LEU A 292 4.24 6.05 -39.24
C LEU A 292 4.52 4.59 -39.58
N GLY A 293 4.13 3.66 -38.68
CA GLY A 293 4.23 2.21 -38.95
C GLY A 293 3.47 1.81 -40.20
N LEU A 294 2.23 2.30 -40.37
CA LEU A 294 1.44 2.06 -41.57
C LEU A 294 2.05 2.71 -42.83
N ALA A 295 2.54 3.94 -42.70
CA ALA A 295 3.18 4.64 -43.84
C ALA A 295 4.45 3.93 -44.33
N ILE A 296 5.26 3.39 -43.43
CA ILE A 296 6.46 2.62 -43.78
C ILE A 296 6.07 1.31 -44.47
N THR A 297 5.14 0.56 -43.91
CA THR A 297 4.72 -0.75 -44.49
C THR A 297 4.06 -0.55 -45.85
N TYR A 298 3.18 0.44 -46.00
CA TYR A 298 2.54 0.78 -47.27
C TYR A 298 3.54 1.33 -48.30
N GLY A 299 4.41 2.26 -47.86
CA GLY A 299 5.39 2.90 -48.73
C GLY A 299 6.46 1.96 -49.28
N LEU A 300 6.90 0.97 -48.49
CA LEU A 300 7.92 -0.01 -48.90
C LEU A 300 7.32 -1.20 -49.68
N LEU A 301 6.15 -1.69 -49.27
CA LEU A 301 5.56 -2.91 -49.84
C LEU A 301 4.54 -2.62 -50.95
N GLY A 302 4.03 -1.40 -51.05
CA GLY A 302 3.02 -1.00 -52.04
C GLY A 302 1.67 -1.71 -51.94
N VAL A 303 1.46 -2.50 -50.85
CA VAL A 303 0.26 -3.29 -50.60
C VAL A 303 -0.30 -2.92 -49.24
N ILE A 304 -1.62 -2.75 -49.18
CA ILE A 304 -2.32 -2.53 -47.90
C ILE A 304 -2.25 -3.84 -47.10
N ASN A 305 -1.44 -3.83 -46.05
CA ASN A 305 -1.34 -4.98 -45.15
C ASN A 305 -2.44 -4.91 -44.07
N MET A 306 -3.46 -5.76 -44.22
CA MET A 306 -4.56 -5.85 -43.20
C MET A 306 -4.06 -6.36 -41.84
N ALA A 307 -2.88 -6.99 -41.78
CA ALA A 307 -2.29 -7.48 -40.51
C ALA A 307 -1.74 -6.35 -39.61
N HIS A 308 -1.74 -5.08 -40.05
CA HIS A 308 -1.21 -3.98 -39.23
C HIS A 308 -1.91 -3.85 -37.89
N GLY A 309 -3.22 -4.03 -37.83
CA GLY A 309 -3.99 -4.07 -36.60
C GLY A 309 -3.61 -5.23 -35.68
N GLU A 310 -3.32 -6.39 -36.24
CA GLU A 310 -2.86 -7.57 -35.50
C GLU A 310 -1.47 -7.35 -34.90
N LEU A 311 -0.56 -6.70 -35.63
CA LEU A 311 0.77 -6.34 -35.12
C LEU A 311 0.68 -5.35 -33.94
N ILE A 312 -0.21 -4.36 -34.01
CA ILE A 312 -0.47 -3.43 -32.90
C ILE A 312 -1.00 -4.20 -31.68
N MET A 313 -1.94 -5.13 -31.90
CA MET A 313 -2.50 -5.96 -30.83
C MET A 313 -1.43 -6.85 -30.18
N ILE A 314 -0.58 -7.51 -30.98
CA ILE A 314 0.52 -8.36 -30.48
C ILE A 314 1.49 -7.51 -29.65
N GLY A 315 1.88 -6.33 -30.12
CA GLY A 315 2.75 -5.42 -29.39
C GLY A 315 2.14 -4.97 -28.05
N ALA A 316 0.85 -4.62 -28.03
CA ALA A 316 0.15 -4.24 -26.82
C ALA A 316 0.05 -5.42 -25.83
N TYR A 317 -0.27 -6.61 -26.31
CA TYR A 317 -0.34 -7.81 -25.47
C TYR A 317 1.02 -8.20 -24.90
N THR A 318 2.08 -8.15 -25.70
CA THR A 318 3.45 -8.39 -25.23
C THR A 318 3.83 -7.43 -24.12
N THR A 319 3.52 -6.13 -24.29
CA THR A 319 3.78 -5.11 -23.26
C THR A 319 3.01 -5.42 -21.96
N TYR A 320 1.76 -5.85 -22.06
CA TYR A 320 0.95 -6.24 -20.92
C TYR A 320 1.53 -7.44 -20.17
N VAL A 321 1.98 -8.48 -20.89
CA VAL A 321 2.60 -9.68 -20.29
C VAL A 321 3.88 -9.32 -19.57
N VAL A 322 4.75 -8.50 -20.19
CA VAL A 322 5.99 -8.02 -19.57
C VAL A 322 5.69 -7.20 -18.31
N GLN A 323 4.73 -6.29 -18.35
CA GLN A 323 4.33 -5.51 -17.18
C GLN A 323 3.82 -6.42 -16.06
N SER A 324 2.99 -7.40 -16.37
CA SER A 324 2.45 -8.35 -15.39
C SER A 324 3.57 -9.16 -14.74
N PHE A 325 4.56 -9.60 -15.55
CA PHE A 325 5.73 -10.32 -15.06
C PHE A 325 6.58 -9.46 -14.10
N PHE A 326 6.83 -8.19 -14.46
CA PHE A 326 7.58 -7.27 -13.60
C PHE A 326 6.84 -6.99 -12.29
N LYS A 327 5.52 -6.82 -12.33
CA LYS A 327 4.71 -6.62 -11.11
C LYS A 327 4.73 -7.81 -10.16
N SER A 328 4.78 -9.04 -10.69
CA SER A 328 4.73 -10.25 -9.88
C SER A 328 6.11 -10.72 -9.38
N HIS A 329 7.19 -10.46 -10.13
CA HIS A 329 8.52 -11.01 -9.83
C HIS A 329 9.59 -9.94 -9.57
N LEU A 330 9.40 -8.71 -10.03
CA LEU A 330 10.38 -7.63 -9.99
C LEU A 330 9.76 -6.32 -9.53
N ALA A 331 9.02 -6.35 -8.42
CA ALA A 331 8.25 -5.20 -7.92
C ALA A 331 9.09 -3.91 -7.74
N GLY A 332 10.39 -4.04 -7.41
CA GLY A 332 11.31 -2.89 -7.28
C GLY A 332 11.79 -2.29 -8.61
N TYR A 333 11.53 -2.96 -9.73
CA TYR A 333 11.98 -2.55 -11.08
C TYR A 333 10.80 -2.36 -12.05
N VAL A 334 9.59 -2.15 -11.53
CA VAL A 334 8.38 -2.02 -12.35
C VAL A 334 8.51 -0.91 -13.39
N ASP A 335 9.19 0.21 -13.07
CA ASP A 335 9.34 1.35 -13.98
C ASP A 335 10.19 1.01 -15.24
N TRP A 336 11.00 -0.04 -15.17
CA TRP A 336 11.88 -0.49 -16.26
C TRP A 336 11.20 -1.46 -17.25
N TYR A 337 9.95 -1.89 -16.95
CA TYR A 337 9.26 -2.85 -17.83
C TYR A 337 9.13 -2.35 -19.28
N MET A 338 8.99 -1.04 -19.46
CA MET A 338 8.83 -0.44 -20.79
C MET A 338 10.08 -0.63 -21.67
N LEU A 339 11.28 -0.49 -21.08
CA LEU A 339 12.54 -0.75 -21.79
C LEU A 339 12.71 -2.23 -22.18
N ALA A 340 12.21 -3.14 -21.37
CA ALA A 340 12.22 -4.58 -21.68
C ALA A 340 11.13 -4.96 -22.70
N ALA A 341 9.97 -4.29 -22.65
CA ALA A 341 8.86 -4.56 -23.56
C ALA A 341 9.18 -4.23 -25.03
N ILE A 342 9.95 -3.16 -25.28
CA ILE A 342 10.31 -2.75 -26.66
C ILE A 342 11.01 -3.86 -27.45
N PRO A 343 12.16 -4.41 -26.99
CA PRO A 343 12.82 -5.47 -27.73
C PRO A 343 12.02 -6.77 -27.80
N LEU A 344 11.25 -7.09 -26.73
CA LEU A 344 10.40 -8.28 -26.72
C LEU A 344 9.23 -8.16 -27.68
N ALA A 345 8.58 -7.00 -27.78
CA ALA A 345 7.52 -6.76 -28.75
C ALA A 345 8.02 -6.82 -30.21
N PHE A 346 9.29 -6.49 -30.44
CA PHE A 346 9.91 -6.61 -31.76
C PHE A 346 10.28 -8.06 -32.12
N LEU A 347 10.56 -8.89 -31.11
CA LEU A 347 11.00 -10.27 -31.31
C LEU A 347 9.83 -11.24 -31.55
N VAL A 348 8.64 -10.91 -31.01
CA VAL A 348 7.40 -11.67 -31.16
C VAL A 348 6.70 -11.35 -32.47
#